data_f53ed845194bf6f1c48fff1587202674
#
_entry.id   f53ed845194bf6f1c48fff1587202674
#
_cell.length_a   1.000
_cell.length_b   1.000
_cell.length_c   1.000
_cell.angle_alpha   90.00
_cell.angle_beta   90.00
_cell.angle_gamma   90.00
#
_symmetry.space_group_name_H-M   'P 1'
#
loop_
_entity.id
_entity.type
_entity.pdbx_description
1 polymer ?
#
loop_
_entity_poly.entity_id
_entity_poly.type
_entity_poly.pdbx_seq_one_letter_code
_entity_poly.pdbx_strand_id
1 'polypeptide(L)'
;MEAQVRDDLIERNFGVLSGKPYADIPKYAGENILQGDNVLYFLEVEGGESFDDCFKRAQRVLEDVDRRHAGKNVLLVCHGDIGKMLLAVRRGVSWREGLLMPYFANTEVMKL
;
A
#
# COMPACT_ATOMS: atom_id res chain seq x y z
N MET A 1 -19.85 -14.34 11.35
CA MET A 1 -18.41 -14.05 11.13
C MET A 1 -18.05 -12.74 11.81
N GLU A 2 -16.98 -12.73 12.55
CA GLU A 2 -16.50 -11.54 13.23
C GLU A 2 -15.30 -10.97 12.49
N ALA A 3 -15.31 -9.65 12.24
CA ALA A 3 -14.15 -8.98 11.68
C ALA A 3 -13.11 -8.75 12.78
N GLN A 4 -11.85 -8.95 12.44
CA GLN A 4 -10.71 -8.66 13.32
C GLN A 4 -10.03 -7.39 12.83
N VAL A 5 -9.73 -6.46 13.74
CA VAL A 5 -8.98 -5.25 13.41
C VAL A 5 -7.48 -5.57 13.42
N ARG A 6 -6.79 -5.13 12.37
CA ARG A 6 -5.34 -5.26 12.25
C ARG A 6 -4.72 -3.88 12.02
N ASP A 7 -3.91 -3.45 12.96
CA ASP A 7 -3.24 -2.14 12.86
C ASP A 7 -2.23 -2.09 11.70
N ASP A 8 -1.68 -3.24 11.31
CA ASP A 8 -0.72 -3.34 10.21
C ASP A 8 -1.37 -3.30 8.81
N LEU A 9 -2.70 -3.18 8.73
CA LEU A 9 -3.43 -2.89 7.49
C LEU A 9 -3.81 -1.42 7.34
N ILE A 10 -3.38 -0.57 8.26
CA ILE A 10 -3.58 0.89 8.13
C ILE A 10 -2.90 1.42 6.87
N GLU A 11 -3.44 2.50 6.32
CA GLU A 11 -2.83 3.13 5.14
C GLU A 11 -1.40 3.59 5.44
N ARG A 12 -0.63 3.75 4.38
CA ARG A 12 0.72 4.31 4.46
C ARG A 12 0.69 5.67 5.15
N ASN A 13 1.64 5.89 6.05
CA ASN A 13 1.77 7.18 6.70
C ASN A 13 2.32 8.21 5.70
N PHE A 14 1.56 9.28 5.45
CA PHE A 14 1.92 10.32 4.48
C PHE A 14 2.80 11.42 5.10
N GLY A 15 3.09 11.36 6.39
CA GLY A 15 3.98 12.31 7.05
C GLY A 15 3.57 13.75 6.82
N VAL A 16 4.53 14.58 6.40
CA VAL A 16 4.32 16.01 6.14
C VAL A 16 3.25 16.28 5.08
N LEU A 17 2.96 15.32 4.19
CA LEU A 17 1.92 15.46 3.16
C LEU A 17 0.51 15.19 3.66
N SER A 18 0.32 14.70 4.88
CA SER A 18 -1.01 14.48 5.45
C SER A 18 -1.81 15.79 5.47
N GLY A 19 -3.00 15.76 4.85
CA GLY A 19 -3.87 16.93 4.76
C GLY A 19 -3.44 17.99 3.76
N LYS A 20 -2.40 17.74 2.98
CA LYS A 20 -1.94 18.66 1.93
C LYS A 20 -2.64 18.38 0.59
N PRO A 21 -2.82 19.40 -0.26
CA PRO A 21 -3.34 19.18 -1.61
C PRO A 21 -2.42 18.28 -2.43
N TYR A 22 -3.01 17.50 -3.33
CA TYR A 22 -2.28 16.63 -4.25
C TYR A 22 -1.21 17.39 -5.06
N ALA A 23 -1.51 18.62 -5.45
CA ALA A 23 -0.59 19.47 -6.20
C ALA A 23 0.70 19.80 -5.44
N ASP A 24 0.71 19.66 -4.12
CA ASP A 24 1.87 19.95 -3.28
C ASP A 24 2.87 18.79 -3.21
N ILE A 25 2.55 17.63 -3.79
CA ILE A 25 3.44 16.46 -3.73
C ILE A 25 4.87 16.79 -4.17
N PRO A 26 5.11 17.41 -5.36
CA PRO A 26 6.48 17.70 -5.78
C PRO A 26 7.20 18.68 -4.84
N LYS A 27 6.47 19.55 -4.17
CA LYS A 27 7.04 20.54 -3.25
C LYS A 27 7.70 19.87 -2.04
N TYR A 28 7.10 18.81 -1.50
CA TYR A 28 7.59 18.12 -0.30
C TYR A 28 8.41 16.88 -0.63
N ALA A 29 8.12 16.19 -1.72
CA ALA A 29 8.80 14.96 -2.10
C ALA A 29 9.99 15.19 -3.05
N GLY A 30 10.05 16.34 -3.74
CA GLY A 30 11.13 16.66 -4.68
C GLY A 30 11.23 15.60 -5.76
N GLU A 31 12.40 14.97 -5.88
CA GLU A 31 12.66 13.91 -6.87
C GLU A 31 12.15 12.53 -6.43
N ASN A 32 11.73 12.39 -5.17
CA ASN A 32 11.20 11.14 -4.63
C ASN A 32 9.74 10.92 -5.06
N ILE A 33 9.52 10.92 -6.35
CA ILE A 33 8.20 10.74 -6.97
C ILE A 33 8.25 9.68 -8.05
N LEU A 34 7.11 9.06 -8.32
CA LEU A 34 6.92 8.13 -9.42
C LEU A 34 5.57 8.41 -10.06
N GLN A 35 5.57 8.66 -11.37
CA GLN A 35 4.35 8.88 -12.11
C GLN A 35 3.77 7.55 -12.58
N GLY A 36 2.61 7.18 -12.06
CA GLY A 36 1.79 6.10 -12.58
C GLY A 36 0.84 6.60 -13.68
N ASP A 37 -0.09 5.76 -14.11
CA ASP A 37 -1.03 6.12 -15.19
C ASP A 37 -1.87 7.36 -14.83
N ASN A 38 -2.47 7.36 -13.66
CA ASN A 38 -3.36 8.43 -13.22
C ASN A 38 -3.01 8.98 -11.83
N VAL A 39 -1.90 8.54 -11.24
CA VAL A 39 -1.51 8.90 -9.89
C VAL A 39 -0.04 9.25 -9.86
N LEU A 40 0.27 10.38 -9.24
CA LEU A 40 1.65 10.74 -8.88
C LEU A 40 1.90 10.24 -7.46
N TYR A 41 2.81 9.28 -7.34
CA TYR A 41 3.20 8.75 -6.04
C TYR A 41 4.38 9.52 -5.47
N PHE A 42 4.33 9.85 -4.19
CA PHE A 42 5.50 10.27 -3.46
C PHE A 42 6.11 9.04 -2.77
N LEU A 43 7.39 8.84 -3.00
CA LEU A 43 8.06 7.60 -2.56
C LEU A 43 8.54 7.68 -1.12
N GLU A 44 8.96 8.87 -0.70
CA GLU A 44 9.44 9.13 0.65
C GLU A 44 9.29 10.62 0.96
N VAL A 45 8.78 10.95 2.14
CA VAL A 45 8.68 12.30 2.65
C VAL A 45 8.99 12.31 4.14
N GLU A 46 9.31 13.49 4.66
CA GLU A 46 9.60 13.68 6.09
C GLU A 46 8.43 13.20 6.94
N GLY A 47 8.73 12.37 7.93
CA GLY A 47 7.75 11.82 8.86
C GLY A 47 6.84 10.76 8.26
N GLY A 48 6.99 10.43 6.98
CA GLY A 48 6.17 9.44 6.28
C GLY A 48 6.82 8.06 6.23
N GLU A 49 6.00 7.08 5.85
CA GLU A 49 6.46 5.73 5.56
C GLU A 49 6.87 5.65 4.09
N SER A 50 8.07 5.16 3.80
CA SER A 50 8.49 4.92 2.42
C SER A 50 7.71 3.74 1.81
N PHE A 51 7.68 3.66 0.48
CA PHE A 51 7.08 2.48 -0.15
C PHE A 51 7.88 1.21 0.12
N ASP A 52 9.19 1.30 0.29
CA ASP A 52 10.00 0.16 0.69
C ASP A 52 9.56 -0.40 2.05
N ASP A 53 9.36 0.48 3.03
CA ASP A 53 8.89 0.08 4.36
C ASP A 53 7.44 -0.44 4.31
N CYS A 54 6.59 0.20 3.53
CA CYS A 54 5.21 -0.25 3.33
C CYS A 54 5.17 -1.65 2.69
N PHE A 55 6.03 -1.90 1.72
CA PHE A 55 6.17 -3.22 1.08
C PHE A 55 6.62 -4.28 2.09
N LYS A 56 7.60 -3.97 2.93
CA LYS A 56 8.04 -4.89 4.00
C LYS A 56 6.93 -5.18 4.99
N ARG A 57 6.13 -4.16 5.33
CA ARG A 57 4.96 -4.33 6.20
C ARG A 57 3.93 -5.25 5.55
N ALA A 58 3.67 -5.09 4.26
CA ALA A 58 2.79 -5.97 3.49
C ALA A 58 3.27 -7.43 3.50
N GLN A 59 4.58 -7.64 3.36
CA GLN A 59 5.17 -8.99 3.46
C GLN A 59 4.85 -9.63 4.81
N ARG A 60 5.05 -8.91 5.90
CA ARG A 60 4.75 -9.42 7.25
C ARG A 60 3.28 -9.75 7.44
N VAL A 61 2.38 -8.91 6.92
CA VAL A 61 0.94 -9.16 6.98
C VAL A 61 0.58 -10.47 6.29
N LEU A 62 1.06 -10.65 5.04
CA LEU A 62 0.72 -11.85 4.27
C LEU A 62 1.33 -13.12 4.87
N GLU A 63 2.57 -13.06 5.37
CA GLU A 63 3.19 -14.19 6.06
C GLU A 63 2.36 -14.60 7.28
N ASP A 64 1.91 -13.65 8.07
CA ASP A 64 1.11 -13.90 9.26
C ASP A 64 -0.27 -14.48 8.90
N VAL A 65 -0.93 -13.89 7.91
CA VAL A 65 -2.24 -14.36 7.45
C VAL A 65 -2.13 -15.78 6.90
N ASP A 66 -1.14 -16.05 6.07
CA ASP A 66 -0.95 -17.38 5.48
C ASP A 66 -0.67 -18.44 6.55
N ARG A 67 0.07 -18.08 7.59
CA ARG A 67 0.38 -18.98 8.69
C ARG A 67 -0.85 -19.28 9.56
N ARG A 68 -1.61 -18.23 9.92
CA ARG A 68 -2.74 -18.37 10.85
C ARG A 68 -3.98 -18.94 10.20
N HIS A 69 -4.16 -18.73 8.91
CA HIS A 69 -5.38 -19.05 8.19
C HIS A 69 -5.14 -19.96 6.99
N ALA A 70 -4.14 -20.85 7.09
CA ALA A 70 -3.81 -21.77 6.03
C ALA A 70 -5.04 -22.58 5.58
N GLY A 71 -5.25 -22.63 4.25
CA GLY A 71 -6.38 -23.35 3.66
C GLY A 71 -7.74 -22.68 3.82
N LYS A 72 -7.79 -21.45 4.33
CA LYS A 72 -9.03 -20.70 4.52
C LYS A 72 -9.14 -19.55 3.53
N ASN A 73 -10.37 -19.13 3.28
CA ASN A 73 -10.63 -17.91 2.52
C ASN A 73 -10.59 -16.72 3.49
N VAL A 74 -9.74 -15.74 3.21
CA VAL A 74 -9.56 -14.55 4.04
C VAL A 74 -9.85 -13.31 3.21
N LEU A 75 -10.68 -12.42 3.72
CA LEU A 75 -10.93 -11.11 3.14
C LEU A 75 -10.15 -10.05 3.93
N LEU A 76 -9.24 -9.36 3.27
CA LEU A 76 -8.53 -8.22 3.83
C LEU A 76 -9.20 -6.93 3.34
N VAL A 77 -9.59 -6.07 4.28
CA VAL A 77 -10.14 -4.73 3.98
C VAL A 77 -9.08 -3.72 4.36
N CYS A 78 -8.63 -2.95 3.39
CA CYS A 78 -7.51 -2.03 3.59
C CYS A 78 -7.65 -0.78 2.70
N HIS A 79 -6.55 -0.13 2.42
CA HIS A 79 -6.49 1.14 1.69
C HIS A 79 -5.63 0.98 0.44
N GLY A 80 -5.57 2.04 -0.39
CA GLY A 80 -4.94 2.00 -1.70
C GLY A 80 -3.46 1.63 -1.70
N ASP A 81 -2.63 2.36 -0.96
CA ASP A 81 -1.18 2.15 -1.02
C ASP A 81 -0.75 0.82 -0.39
N ILE A 82 -1.24 0.52 0.81
CA ILE A 82 -0.95 -0.78 1.43
C ILE A 82 -1.52 -1.92 0.59
N GLY A 83 -2.70 -1.75 -0.01
CA GLY A 83 -3.30 -2.75 -0.89
C GLY A 83 -2.45 -3.04 -2.11
N LYS A 84 -1.86 -2.01 -2.73
CA LYS A 84 -0.92 -2.18 -3.83
C LYS A 84 0.33 -2.95 -3.43
N MET A 85 0.83 -2.70 -2.23
CA MET A 85 2.00 -3.43 -1.72
C MET A 85 1.66 -4.89 -1.41
N LEU A 86 0.48 -5.16 -0.86
CA LEU A 86 0.00 -6.54 -0.69
C LEU A 86 -0.07 -7.27 -2.04
N LEU A 87 -0.61 -6.62 -3.06
CA LEU A 87 -0.69 -7.19 -4.40
C LEU A 87 0.71 -7.43 -4.99
N ALA A 88 1.62 -6.47 -4.85
CA ALA A 88 2.99 -6.60 -5.35
C ALA A 88 3.71 -7.79 -4.70
N VAL A 89 3.59 -7.94 -3.38
CA VAL A 89 4.15 -9.09 -2.66
C VAL A 89 3.59 -10.40 -3.21
N ARG A 90 2.28 -10.49 -3.35
CA ARG A 90 1.63 -11.72 -3.81
C ARG A 90 1.96 -12.08 -5.25
N ARG A 91 2.16 -11.07 -6.10
CA ARG A 91 2.56 -11.26 -7.50
C ARG A 91 4.06 -11.50 -7.66
N GLY A 92 4.86 -11.36 -6.61
CA GLY A 92 6.31 -11.55 -6.66
C GLY A 92 7.04 -10.46 -7.42
N VAL A 93 6.50 -9.26 -7.47
CA VAL A 93 7.13 -8.11 -8.13
C VAL A 93 7.64 -7.10 -7.09
N SER A 94 8.50 -6.17 -7.54
CA SER A 94 9.01 -5.12 -6.68
C SER A 94 7.90 -4.10 -6.32
N TRP A 95 8.14 -3.28 -5.31
CA TRP A 95 7.19 -2.23 -4.97
C TRP A 95 7.05 -1.20 -6.11
N ARG A 96 8.13 -0.92 -6.86
CA ARG A 96 8.05 -0.02 -8.03
C ARG A 96 7.16 -0.59 -9.12
N GLU A 97 7.34 -1.86 -9.45
CA GLU A 97 6.49 -2.55 -10.42
C GLU A 97 5.04 -2.59 -9.96
N GLY A 98 4.83 -2.82 -8.66
CA GLY A 98 3.49 -2.81 -8.06
C GLY A 98 2.79 -1.48 -8.22
N LEU A 99 3.50 -0.36 -8.07
CA LEU A 99 2.94 0.98 -8.25
C LEU A 99 2.50 1.26 -9.69
N LEU A 100 3.13 0.63 -10.66
CA LEU A 100 2.80 0.78 -12.08
C LEU A 100 1.61 -0.10 -12.50
N MET A 101 1.16 -1.01 -11.66
CA MET A 101 -0.04 -1.80 -11.91
C MET A 101 -1.30 -0.93 -11.74
N PRO A 102 -2.45 -1.30 -12.37
CA PRO A 102 -3.68 -0.53 -12.22
C PRO A 102 -4.09 -0.32 -10.76
N TYR A 103 -4.61 0.87 -10.46
CA TYR A 103 -5.08 1.20 -9.12
C TYR A 103 -6.46 0.61 -8.87
N PHE A 104 -6.74 0.27 -7.62
CA PHE A 104 -8.05 -0.22 -7.22
C PHE A 104 -9.09 0.89 -7.25
N ALA A 105 -10.30 0.57 -7.70
CA ALA A 105 -11.45 1.42 -7.44
C ALA A 105 -11.94 1.23 -6.00
N ASN A 106 -12.68 2.22 -5.50
CA ASN A 106 -13.35 2.07 -4.21
C ASN A 106 -14.30 0.88 -4.26
N THR A 107 -14.34 0.10 -3.19
CA THR A 107 -15.16 -1.11 -3.07
C THR A 107 -14.79 -2.25 -4.04
N GLU A 108 -13.69 -2.12 -4.75
CA GLU A 108 -13.20 -3.20 -5.61
C GLU A 108 -12.66 -4.36 -4.77
N VAL A 109 -13.03 -5.57 -5.16
CA VAL A 109 -12.50 -6.81 -4.56
C VAL A 109 -11.54 -7.44 -5.54
N MET A 110 -10.33 -7.71 -5.07
CA MET A 110 -9.29 -8.29 -5.90
C MET A 110 -8.72 -9.54 -5.25
N LYS A 111 -8.52 -10.58 -6.05
CA LYS A 111 -7.90 -11.82 -5.57
C LYS A 111 -6.38 -11.66 -5.53
N LEU A 112 -5.81 -11.96 -4.40
CA LEU A 112 -4.35 -12.00 -4.21
C LEU A 112 -3.76 -13.36 -4.55
#